data_310e80da1ad111f5906b0b4f16b63bbc
#
_entry.id   310e80da1ad111f5906b0b4f16b63bbc
#
_cell.length_a   1.000
_cell.length_b   1.000
_cell.length_c   1.000
_cell.angle_alpha   90.00
_cell.angle_beta   90.00
_cell.angle_gamma   90.00
#
_symmetry.space_group_name_H-M   'P 1'
#
loop_
_entity.id
_entity.type
_entity.pdbx_description
1 polymer ?
#
loop_
_entity_poly.entity_id
_entity_poly.type
_entity_poly.pdbx_seq_one_letter_code
_entity_poly.pdbx_strand_id
1 'polypeptide(L)'
;MEEIALENAIATAEGAICLAIRESPFNLHLSRCLILGYGRCGQALADRLRGMMAEVTVCEKSPIKRTLAVTRGFLAVSPEMLGKVLPGKQLIFNTVPAPVLT
;
A
#
# COMPACT_ATOMS: atom_id res chain seq x y z
N MET A 1 -0.11 4.53 12.40
CA MET A 1 0.91 5.21 11.58
C MET A 1 0.68 6.70 11.64
N GLU A 2 1.71 7.47 11.92
CA GLU A 2 1.60 8.92 11.93
C GLU A 2 1.25 9.44 10.56
N GLU A 3 0.41 10.48 10.54
CA GLU A 3 0.09 11.16 9.33
C GLU A 3 1.26 12.02 8.89
N ILE A 4 1.77 11.77 7.72
CA ILE A 4 2.91 12.50 7.15
C ILE A 4 2.39 13.37 6.01
N ALA A 5 2.78 14.64 6.01
CA ALA A 5 2.44 15.54 4.91
C ALA A 5 3.02 15.00 3.61
N LEU A 6 2.18 14.94 2.57
CA LEU A 6 2.53 14.30 1.30
C LEU A 6 3.11 15.28 0.29
N GLU A 7 3.98 16.18 0.73
CA GLU A 7 4.65 17.11 -0.18
C GLU A 7 5.60 16.41 -1.13
N ASN A 8 6.15 15.27 -0.69
CA ASN A 8 7.03 14.45 -1.52
C ASN A 8 6.62 12.99 -1.35
N ALA A 9 5.84 12.49 -2.30
CA ALA A 9 5.32 11.13 -2.25
C ALA A 9 6.44 10.07 -2.24
N ILE A 10 7.55 10.35 -2.91
CA ILE A 10 8.70 9.43 -2.95
C ILE A 10 9.34 9.34 -1.57
N ALA A 11 9.62 10.47 -0.94
CA ALA A 11 10.23 10.47 0.40
C ALA A 11 9.32 9.81 1.42
N THR A 12 8.00 10.05 1.31
CA THR A 12 7.02 9.44 2.20
C THR A 12 6.98 7.93 2.04
N ALA A 13 7.03 7.44 0.80
CA ALA A 13 7.04 6.01 0.51
C ALA A 13 8.30 5.35 1.06
N GLU A 14 9.45 5.96 0.87
CA GLU A 14 10.71 5.44 1.41
C GLU A 14 10.71 5.43 2.94
N GLY A 15 10.15 6.46 3.56
CA GLY A 15 10.01 6.53 5.01
C GLY A 15 9.12 5.41 5.55
N ALA A 16 8.01 5.13 4.85
CA ALA A 16 7.11 4.04 5.23
C ALA A 16 7.82 2.68 5.14
N ILE A 17 8.61 2.46 4.11
CA ILE A 17 9.37 1.22 3.94
C ILE A 17 10.43 1.10 5.03
N CYS A 18 11.14 2.18 5.33
CA CYS A 18 12.14 2.20 6.40
C CYS A 18 11.50 1.81 7.73
N LEU A 19 10.34 2.39 8.05
CA LEU A 19 9.61 2.07 9.27
C LEU A 19 9.19 0.59 9.29
N ALA A 20 8.70 0.09 8.17
CA ALA A 20 8.28 -1.31 8.08
C ALA A 20 9.45 -2.26 8.30
N ILE A 21 10.60 -1.99 7.72
CA ILE A 21 11.79 -2.81 7.89
C ILE A 21 12.22 -2.81 9.36
N ARG A 22 12.22 -1.65 10.00
CA ARG A 22 12.67 -1.51 11.39
C ARG A 22 11.72 -2.13 12.40
N GLU A 23 10.41 -1.96 12.19
CA GLU A 23 9.40 -2.31 13.18
C GLU A 23 8.75 -3.68 12.96
N SER A 24 8.90 -4.24 11.76
CA SER A 24 8.24 -5.49 11.41
C SER A 24 9.17 -6.70 11.63
N PRO A 25 8.63 -7.84 12.11
CA PRO A 25 9.41 -9.08 12.16
C PRO A 25 9.57 -9.74 10.80
N PHE A 26 8.92 -9.21 9.75
CA PHE A 26 8.96 -9.80 8.42
C PHE A 26 9.95 -9.06 7.53
N ASN A 27 10.59 -9.80 6.63
CA ASN A 27 11.30 -9.19 5.52
C ASN A 27 10.29 -8.70 4.49
N LEU A 28 10.60 -7.60 3.80
CA LEU A 28 9.73 -7.13 2.73
C LEU A 28 9.76 -8.06 1.52
N HIS A 29 10.90 -8.69 1.27
CA HIS A 29 11.03 -9.68 0.20
C HIS A 29 10.02 -10.81 0.42
N LEU A 30 9.16 -11.03 -0.57
CA LEU A 30 8.09 -12.03 -0.56
C LEU A 30 6.99 -11.79 0.49
N SER A 31 6.99 -10.65 1.16
CA SER A 31 5.90 -10.33 2.09
C SER A 31 4.63 -10.00 1.34
N ARG A 32 3.49 -10.26 1.99
CA ARG A 32 2.18 -9.91 1.44
C ARG A 32 1.76 -8.57 2.02
N CYS A 33 1.71 -7.57 1.15
CA CYS A 33 1.44 -6.19 1.54
C CYS A 33 0.09 -5.72 1.00
N LEU A 34 -0.62 -4.94 1.80
CA LEU A 34 -1.84 -4.27 1.38
C LEU A 34 -1.61 -2.76 1.49
N ILE A 35 -1.90 -2.04 0.41
CA ILE A 35 -1.85 -0.59 0.39
C ILE A 35 -3.27 -0.06 0.33
N LEU A 36 -3.64 0.79 1.28
CA LEU A 36 -4.91 1.49 1.27
C LEU A 36 -4.71 2.82 0.56
N GLY A 37 -5.27 2.94 -0.63
CA GLY A 37 -5.16 4.10 -1.48
C GLY A 37 -4.15 3.94 -2.60
N TYR A 38 -4.47 4.51 -3.77
CA TYR A 38 -3.59 4.47 -4.93
C TYR A 38 -3.47 5.86 -5.55
N GLY A 39 -3.31 6.86 -4.70
CA GLY A 39 -2.91 8.20 -5.11
C GLY A 39 -1.40 8.26 -5.31
N ARG A 40 -0.84 9.46 -5.28
CA ARG A 40 0.60 9.65 -5.54
C ARG A 40 1.48 8.85 -4.58
N CYS A 41 1.16 8.89 -3.30
CA CYS A 41 1.93 8.16 -2.30
C CYS A 41 1.77 6.64 -2.47
N GLY A 42 0.53 6.17 -2.66
CA GLY A 42 0.28 4.74 -2.86
C GLY A 42 0.97 4.20 -4.10
N GLN A 43 0.98 4.97 -5.19
CA GLN A 43 1.67 4.58 -6.42
C GLN A 43 3.18 4.44 -6.20
N ALA A 44 3.79 5.43 -5.56
CA ALA A 44 5.22 5.41 -5.27
C ALA A 44 5.58 4.22 -4.36
N LEU A 45 4.76 3.98 -3.35
CA LEU A 45 4.97 2.89 -2.42
C LEU A 45 4.81 1.52 -3.09
N ALA A 46 3.77 1.36 -3.91
CA ALA A 46 3.52 0.10 -4.61
C ALA A 46 4.68 -0.27 -5.52
N ASP A 47 5.19 0.69 -6.29
CA ASP A 47 6.30 0.46 -7.19
C ASP A 47 7.56 0.01 -6.42
N ARG A 48 7.84 0.64 -5.29
CA ARG A 48 9.01 0.31 -4.49
C ARG A 48 8.88 -1.05 -3.82
N LEU A 49 7.72 -1.35 -3.28
CA LEU A 49 7.49 -2.66 -2.65
C LEU A 49 7.60 -3.78 -3.67
N ARG A 50 7.07 -3.57 -4.89
CA ARG A 50 7.23 -4.54 -5.96
C ARG A 50 8.69 -4.72 -6.33
N GLY A 51 9.46 -3.64 -6.37
CA GLY A 51 10.90 -3.70 -6.62
C GLY A 51 11.65 -4.49 -5.56
N MET A 52 11.11 -4.58 -4.36
CA MET A 52 11.64 -5.40 -3.27
C MET A 52 11.06 -6.81 -3.26
N MET A 53 10.34 -7.19 -4.29
CA MET A 53 9.73 -8.52 -4.47
C MET A 53 8.62 -8.82 -3.47
N ALA A 54 7.98 -7.80 -2.91
CA ALA A 54 6.79 -7.99 -2.10
C ALA A 54 5.59 -8.25 -3.00
N GLU A 55 4.62 -9.00 -2.47
CA GLU A 55 3.34 -9.20 -3.14
C GLU A 55 2.41 -8.07 -2.71
N VAL A 56 1.98 -7.25 -3.67
CA VAL A 56 1.25 -6.02 -3.38
C VAL A 56 -0.19 -6.12 -3.84
N THR A 57 -1.12 -5.86 -2.93
CA THR A 57 -2.53 -5.66 -3.24
C THR A 57 -2.89 -4.22 -2.89
N VAL A 58 -3.68 -3.58 -3.75
CA VAL A 58 -4.13 -2.21 -3.55
C VAL A 58 -5.62 -2.22 -3.26
N CYS A 59 -6.05 -1.51 -2.21
CA CYS A 59 -7.47 -1.26 -1.95
C CYS A 59 -7.74 0.21 -2.24
N GLU A 60 -8.57 0.50 -3.24
CA GLU A 60 -8.78 1.86 -3.72
C GLU A 60 -10.25 2.09 -4.03
N LYS A 61 -10.79 3.19 -3.56
CA LYS A 61 -12.18 3.57 -3.72
C LYS A 61 -12.50 3.97 -5.16
N SER A 62 -11.60 4.68 -5.83
CA SER A 62 -11.82 5.20 -7.18
C SER A 62 -11.69 4.10 -8.23
N PRO A 63 -12.73 3.84 -9.07
CA PRO A 63 -12.61 2.86 -10.14
C PRO A 63 -11.49 3.19 -11.14
N ILE A 64 -11.28 4.48 -11.41
CA ILE A 64 -10.22 4.91 -12.34
C ILE A 64 -8.85 4.54 -11.77
N LYS A 65 -8.63 4.81 -10.48
CA LYS A 65 -7.36 4.48 -9.83
C LYS A 65 -7.15 2.97 -9.70
N ARG A 66 -8.23 2.21 -9.46
CA ARG A 66 -8.13 0.75 -9.47
C ARG A 66 -7.70 0.23 -10.84
N THR A 67 -8.29 0.78 -11.91
CA THR A 67 -7.91 0.41 -13.27
C THR A 67 -6.45 0.74 -13.53
N LEU A 68 -5.98 1.89 -13.06
CA LEU A 68 -4.57 2.25 -13.19
C LEU A 68 -3.66 1.25 -12.49
N ALA A 69 -4.01 0.84 -11.26
CA ALA A 69 -3.23 -0.14 -10.53
C ALA A 69 -3.17 -1.48 -11.27
N VAL A 70 -4.30 -1.95 -11.77
CA VAL A 70 -4.36 -3.20 -12.54
C VAL A 70 -3.53 -3.09 -13.81
N THR A 71 -3.60 -1.97 -14.51
CA THR A 71 -2.80 -1.72 -15.71
C THR A 71 -1.31 -1.81 -15.42
N ARG A 72 -0.90 -1.44 -14.22
CA ARG A 72 0.49 -1.52 -13.79
C ARG A 72 0.88 -2.86 -13.18
N GLY A 73 -0.03 -3.83 -13.22
CA GLY A 73 0.26 -5.21 -12.79
C GLY A 73 -0.05 -5.52 -11.33
N PHE A 74 -0.75 -4.62 -10.62
CA PHE A 74 -1.14 -4.89 -9.24
C PHE A 74 -2.53 -5.49 -9.16
N LEU A 75 -2.77 -6.31 -8.14
CA LEU A 75 -4.13 -6.68 -7.78
C LEU A 75 -4.76 -5.49 -7.10
N ALA A 76 -5.94 -5.09 -7.55
CA ALA A 76 -6.65 -3.94 -6.97
C ALA A 76 -8.09 -4.31 -6.66
N VAL A 77 -8.55 -3.92 -5.48
CA VAL A 77 -9.89 -4.22 -5.00
C VAL A 77 -10.56 -2.97 -4.49
N SER A 78 -11.90 -2.99 -4.43
CA SER A 78 -12.68 -1.92 -3.83
C SER A 78 -12.74 -2.08 -2.30
N PRO A 79 -13.07 -1.01 -1.55
CA PRO A 79 -13.16 -1.10 -0.09
C PRO A 79 -14.13 -2.16 0.43
N GLU A 80 -15.19 -2.50 -0.33
CA GLU A 80 -16.12 -3.55 0.07
C GLU A 80 -15.44 -4.91 0.19
N MET A 81 -14.32 -5.10 -0.50
CA MET A 81 -13.58 -6.36 -0.48
C MET A 81 -12.53 -6.40 0.61
N LEU A 82 -12.39 -5.34 1.40
CA LEU A 82 -11.30 -5.23 2.38
C LEU A 82 -11.31 -6.41 3.36
N GLY A 83 -12.47 -6.77 3.89
CA GLY A 83 -12.58 -7.87 4.83
C GLY A 83 -12.15 -9.21 4.25
N LYS A 84 -12.23 -9.37 2.92
CA LYS A 84 -11.83 -10.61 2.25
C LYS A 84 -10.34 -10.65 1.94
N VAL A 85 -9.69 -9.50 1.75
CA VAL A 85 -8.26 -9.45 1.40
C VAL A 85 -7.36 -9.25 2.59
N LEU A 86 -7.87 -8.72 3.71
CA LEU A 86 -7.06 -8.51 4.92
C LEU A 86 -6.43 -9.80 5.46
N PRO A 87 -7.16 -10.93 5.56
CA PRO A 87 -6.54 -12.17 6.03
C PRO A 87 -5.34 -12.56 5.17
N GLY A 88 -4.26 -12.91 5.81
CA GLY A 88 -3.04 -13.29 5.11
C GLY A 88 -2.12 -12.14 4.76
N LYS A 89 -2.53 -10.88 4.95
CA LYS A 89 -1.63 -9.75 4.75
C LYS A 89 -0.74 -9.58 5.98
N GLN A 90 0.53 -9.38 5.71
CA GLN A 90 1.54 -9.23 6.78
C GLN A 90 1.80 -7.77 7.11
N LEU A 91 1.69 -6.89 6.12
CA LEU A 91 1.92 -5.46 6.28
C LEU A 91 0.79 -4.68 5.62
N ILE A 92 0.32 -3.65 6.30
CA ILE A 92 -0.73 -2.76 5.79
C ILE A 92 -0.20 -1.34 5.82
N PHE A 93 -0.22 -0.68 4.67
CA PHE A 93 0.20 0.71 4.54
C PHE A 93 -1.03 1.57 4.23
N ASN A 94 -1.34 2.51 5.10
CA ASN A 94 -2.45 3.42 4.89
C ASN A 94 -1.94 4.73 4.30
N THR A 95 -2.27 4.99 3.05
CA THR A 95 -1.85 6.21 2.34
C THR A 95 -2.98 7.21 2.15
N VAL A 96 -4.18 6.92 2.68
CA VAL A 96 -5.32 7.85 2.58
C VAL A 96 -5.37 8.74 3.81
N PRO A 97 -5.86 9.99 3.66
CA PRO A 97 -5.92 10.92 4.79
C PRO A 97 -6.90 10.48 5.88
N ALA A 98 -8.00 9.82 5.51
CA ALA A 98 -9.02 9.37 6.45
C ALA A 98 -8.78 7.91 6.82
N PRO A 99 -9.08 7.50 8.06
CA PRO A 99 -8.99 6.09 8.43
C PRO A 99 -9.92 5.24 7.59
N VAL A 100 -9.41 4.14 7.06
CA VAL A 100 -10.19 3.14 6.33
C VAL A 100 -10.50 1.96 7.25
N LEU A 101 -9.58 1.66 8.15
CA LEU A 101 -9.75 0.63 9.16
C LEU A 101 -10.25 1.26 10.45
N THR A 102 -11.33 0.75 11.00
CA THR A 102 -11.90 1.23 12.25
C THR A 102 -12.03 0.08 13.24
#